data_77850440eb917c2439e976368a2d43a4
#
_entry.id   77850440eb917c2439e976368a2d43a4
#
_cell.length_a   1.000
_cell.length_b   1.000
_cell.length_c   1.000
_cell.angle_alpha   90.00
_cell.angle_beta   90.00
_cell.angle_gamma   90.00
#
_symmetry.space_group_name_H-M   'P 1'
#
loop_
_entity.id
_entity.type
_entity.pdbx_description
1 polymer ?
#
loop_
_entity_poly.entity_id
_entity_poly.type
_entity_poly.pdbx_seq_one_letter_code
_entity_poly.pdbx_strand_id
1 'polypeptide(L)'
;MRADIENLVTSVEKSLELLRQKMDWDTVSHRLEEFDARVENPNLWDNPEEAQKLMRERQTLLDAMEGHNQIRDDLSYNIEMIALGEEEEDSEIIIEAEKAISLLAKTAASKELEALLNGEADANDTFLEIHAGAGGTESCDWAAMLARMYLRWAQKTGYNIDLQSETPGEEAGIKSVTYKISGRNAYGWLKSESGVHRLVRISPFDSSAKRHTSFLS
;
A
#
# COMPACT_ATOMS: atom_id res chain seq x y z
N MET A 1 -24.99 19.15 -4.40
CA MET A 1 -23.62 18.65 -4.00
C MET A 1 -22.58 19.75 -4.24
N ARG A 2 -21.54 19.89 -3.40
CA ARG A 2 -20.49 20.92 -3.56
C ARG A 2 -19.49 20.52 -4.66
N ALA A 3 -18.88 21.50 -5.35
CA ALA A 3 -17.95 21.25 -6.46
C ALA A 3 -16.68 20.46 -6.08
N ASP A 4 -16.21 20.59 -4.84
CA ASP A 4 -15.08 19.81 -4.33
C ASP A 4 -15.43 18.31 -4.20
N ILE A 5 -16.65 17.99 -3.78
CA ILE A 5 -17.15 16.63 -3.68
C ILE A 5 -17.41 16.02 -5.09
N GLU A 6 -17.95 16.80 -6.02
CA GLU A 6 -18.10 16.37 -7.42
C GLU A 6 -16.76 15.99 -8.06
N ASN A 7 -15.71 16.75 -7.76
CA ASN A 7 -14.36 16.38 -8.21
C ASN A 7 -13.86 15.08 -7.60
N LEU A 8 -14.17 14.81 -6.31
CA LEU A 8 -13.82 13.54 -5.67
C LEU A 8 -14.60 12.37 -6.28
N VAL A 9 -15.91 12.52 -6.51
CA VAL A 9 -16.75 11.52 -7.19
C VAL A 9 -16.14 11.19 -8.55
N THR A 10 -15.86 12.19 -9.38
CA THR A 10 -15.24 11.99 -10.70
C THR A 10 -13.88 11.31 -10.60
N SER A 11 -13.10 11.60 -9.56
CA SER A 11 -11.82 10.91 -9.32
C SER A 11 -12.02 9.44 -8.99
N VAL A 12 -12.99 9.09 -8.12
CA VAL A 12 -13.31 7.69 -7.78
C VAL A 12 -13.80 6.93 -9.01
N GLU A 13 -14.68 7.53 -9.82
CA GLU A 13 -15.17 6.92 -11.06
C GLU A 13 -14.03 6.61 -12.04
N LYS A 14 -13.07 7.51 -12.19
CA LYS A 14 -11.86 7.28 -13.01
C LYS A 14 -11.02 6.13 -12.47
N SER A 15 -10.79 6.09 -11.16
CA SER A 15 -10.06 4.97 -10.54
C SER A 15 -10.78 3.64 -10.72
N LEU A 16 -12.11 3.59 -10.61
CA LEU A 16 -12.92 2.40 -10.87
C LEU A 16 -12.79 1.93 -12.32
N GLU A 17 -12.81 2.85 -13.29
CA GLU A 17 -12.65 2.51 -14.70
C GLU A 17 -11.24 1.96 -14.99
N LEU A 18 -10.18 2.56 -14.41
CA LEU A 18 -8.82 2.05 -14.53
C LEU A 18 -8.67 0.66 -13.90
N LEU A 19 -9.25 0.43 -12.72
CA LEU A 19 -9.27 -0.88 -12.08
C LEU A 19 -9.97 -1.91 -12.96
N ARG A 20 -11.13 -1.57 -13.54
CA ARG A 20 -11.88 -2.41 -14.45
C ARG A 20 -11.06 -2.82 -15.68
N GLN A 21 -10.38 -1.85 -16.32
CA GLN A 21 -9.52 -2.10 -17.48
C GLN A 21 -8.33 -3.00 -17.13
N LYS A 22 -7.69 -2.77 -15.95
CA LYS A 22 -6.55 -3.58 -15.50
C LYS A 22 -6.90 -5.02 -15.17
N MET A 23 -8.10 -5.25 -14.68
CA MET A 23 -8.59 -6.58 -14.32
C MET A 23 -9.08 -7.37 -15.54
N ASP A 24 -9.23 -6.74 -16.70
CA ASP A 24 -9.90 -7.32 -17.86
C ASP A 24 -11.29 -7.86 -17.48
N TRP A 25 -12.12 -6.93 -16.98
CA TRP A 25 -13.39 -7.21 -16.30
C TRP A 25 -14.30 -8.18 -17.06
N ASP A 26 -14.27 -8.13 -18.39
CA ASP A 26 -15.13 -8.95 -19.22
C ASP A 26 -14.75 -10.44 -19.16
N THR A 27 -13.52 -10.73 -18.74
CA THR A 27 -13.02 -12.11 -18.59
C THR A 27 -12.92 -12.58 -17.14
N VAL A 28 -13.05 -11.68 -16.13
CA VAL A 28 -12.89 -12.01 -14.71
C VAL A 28 -13.80 -13.15 -14.25
N SER A 29 -15.08 -13.10 -14.60
CA SER A 29 -16.04 -14.13 -14.20
C SER A 29 -15.65 -15.50 -14.78
N HIS A 30 -15.28 -15.53 -16.05
CA HIS A 30 -14.83 -16.76 -16.71
C HIS A 30 -13.53 -17.32 -16.10
N ARG A 31 -12.58 -16.43 -15.79
CA ARG A 31 -11.32 -16.85 -15.11
C ARG A 31 -11.59 -17.40 -13.72
N LEU A 32 -12.54 -16.84 -12.98
CA LEU A 32 -12.95 -17.40 -11.68
C LEU A 32 -13.58 -18.78 -11.83
N GLU A 33 -14.46 -18.98 -12.80
CA GLU A 33 -15.04 -20.30 -13.13
C GLU A 33 -13.95 -21.31 -13.48
N GLU A 34 -12.94 -20.91 -14.27
CA GLU A 34 -11.78 -21.78 -14.58
C GLU A 34 -10.97 -22.14 -13.34
N PHE A 35 -10.74 -21.18 -12.42
CA PHE A 35 -10.05 -21.45 -11.16
C PHE A 35 -10.88 -22.40 -10.28
N ASP A 36 -12.19 -22.20 -10.18
CA ASP A 36 -13.08 -23.06 -9.40
C ASP A 36 -13.08 -24.49 -9.93
N ALA A 37 -13.19 -24.67 -11.24
CA ALA A 37 -13.12 -25.98 -11.89
C ALA A 37 -11.76 -26.68 -11.65
N ARG A 38 -10.65 -25.92 -11.62
CA ARG A 38 -9.32 -26.47 -11.32
C ARG A 38 -9.18 -26.85 -9.84
N VAL A 39 -9.75 -26.08 -8.93
CA VAL A 39 -9.75 -26.36 -7.48
C VAL A 39 -10.55 -27.63 -7.16
N GLU A 40 -11.63 -27.90 -7.89
CA GLU A 40 -12.44 -29.11 -7.76
C GLU A 40 -11.73 -30.38 -8.26
N ASN A 41 -10.64 -30.24 -9.04
CA ASN A 41 -9.89 -31.38 -9.54
C ASN A 41 -9.06 -32.04 -8.42
N PRO A 42 -9.34 -33.32 -8.07
CA PRO A 42 -8.61 -34.02 -7.00
C PRO A 42 -7.08 -34.07 -7.21
N ASN A 43 -6.62 -34.17 -8.45
CA ASN A 43 -5.20 -34.26 -8.78
C ASN A 43 -4.42 -32.97 -8.46
N LEU A 44 -5.09 -31.83 -8.28
CA LEU A 44 -4.44 -30.58 -7.86
C LEU A 44 -3.76 -30.73 -6.49
N TRP A 45 -4.38 -31.47 -5.61
CA TRP A 45 -3.94 -31.64 -4.22
C TRP A 45 -2.75 -32.58 -4.08
N ASP A 46 -2.41 -33.32 -5.13
CA ASP A 46 -1.17 -34.12 -5.20
C ASP A 46 0.08 -33.25 -5.31
N ASN A 47 -0.08 -31.95 -5.75
CA ASN A 47 0.98 -30.96 -5.83
C ASN A 47 0.65 -29.74 -4.96
N PRO A 48 1.10 -29.70 -3.68
CA PRO A 48 0.77 -28.61 -2.75
C PRO A 48 1.24 -27.22 -3.20
N GLU A 49 2.36 -27.14 -3.92
CA GLU A 49 2.89 -25.85 -4.41
C GLU A 49 1.98 -25.26 -5.49
N GLU A 50 1.55 -26.08 -6.43
CA GLU A 50 0.64 -25.67 -7.49
C GLU A 50 -0.74 -25.30 -6.93
N ALA A 51 -1.26 -26.08 -5.99
CA ALA A 51 -2.51 -25.80 -5.30
C ALA A 51 -2.44 -24.46 -4.56
N GLN A 52 -1.35 -24.19 -3.83
CA GLN A 52 -1.18 -22.95 -3.11
C GLN A 52 -1.08 -21.75 -4.07
N LYS A 53 -0.37 -21.87 -5.18
CA LYS A 53 -0.27 -20.83 -6.20
C LYS A 53 -1.64 -20.51 -6.80
N LEU A 54 -2.39 -21.54 -7.21
CA LEU A 54 -3.72 -21.39 -7.79
C LEU A 54 -4.69 -20.72 -6.82
N MET A 55 -4.68 -21.14 -5.55
CA MET A 55 -5.53 -20.53 -4.51
C MET A 55 -5.18 -19.06 -4.26
N ARG A 56 -3.91 -18.69 -4.29
CA ARG A 56 -3.48 -17.30 -4.19
C ARG A 56 -3.95 -16.45 -5.37
N GLU A 57 -3.80 -16.96 -6.60
CA GLU A 57 -4.24 -16.25 -7.81
C GLU A 57 -5.76 -16.05 -7.80
N ARG A 58 -6.52 -17.11 -7.44
CA ARG A 58 -7.97 -17.06 -7.26
C ARG A 58 -8.38 -16.01 -6.23
N GLN A 59 -7.79 -16.05 -5.03
CA GLN A 59 -8.12 -15.11 -3.96
C GLN A 59 -7.77 -13.67 -4.34
N THR A 60 -6.65 -13.46 -5.03
CA THR A 60 -6.27 -12.13 -5.53
C THR A 60 -7.31 -11.56 -6.49
N LEU A 61 -7.85 -12.40 -7.37
CA LEU A 61 -8.88 -11.99 -8.34
C LEU A 61 -10.21 -11.67 -7.64
N LEU A 62 -10.62 -12.51 -6.68
CA LEU A 62 -11.81 -12.28 -5.86
C LEU A 62 -11.72 -10.99 -5.07
N ASP A 63 -10.64 -10.78 -4.32
CA ASP A 63 -10.42 -9.57 -3.54
C ASP A 63 -10.46 -8.30 -4.39
N ALA A 64 -9.92 -8.37 -5.61
CA ALA A 64 -9.91 -7.26 -6.53
C ALA A 64 -11.34 -6.95 -7.05
N MET A 65 -12.11 -8.00 -7.39
CA MET A 65 -13.49 -7.86 -7.84
C MET A 65 -14.40 -7.34 -6.72
N GLU A 66 -14.30 -7.93 -5.53
CA GLU A 66 -15.07 -7.50 -4.36
C GLU A 66 -14.73 -6.06 -3.98
N GLY A 67 -13.45 -5.72 -3.94
CA GLY A 67 -13.00 -4.36 -3.63
C GLY A 67 -13.50 -3.32 -4.64
N HIS A 68 -13.52 -3.65 -5.94
CA HIS A 68 -14.09 -2.78 -6.96
C HIS A 68 -15.60 -2.58 -6.76
N ASN A 69 -16.35 -3.68 -6.55
CA ASN A 69 -17.80 -3.63 -6.34
C ASN A 69 -18.14 -2.82 -5.08
N GLN A 70 -17.41 -3.05 -3.98
CA GLN A 70 -17.62 -2.32 -2.73
C GLN A 70 -17.44 -0.81 -2.92
N ILE A 71 -16.36 -0.38 -3.60
CA ILE A 71 -16.10 1.05 -3.86
C ILE A 71 -17.23 1.65 -4.71
N ARG A 72 -17.71 0.94 -5.74
CA ARG A 72 -18.80 1.38 -6.60
C ARG A 72 -20.10 1.54 -5.81
N ASP A 73 -20.45 0.54 -5.00
CA ASP A 73 -21.71 0.49 -4.25
C ASP A 73 -21.71 1.55 -3.14
N ASP A 74 -20.57 1.72 -2.43
CA ASP A 74 -20.40 2.76 -1.43
C ASP A 74 -20.47 4.17 -2.05
N LEU A 75 -19.92 4.35 -3.25
CA LEU A 75 -20.02 5.63 -3.97
C LEU A 75 -21.47 5.97 -4.30
N SER A 76 -22.20 5.01 -4.90
CA SER A 76 -23.62 5.20 -5.23
C SER A 76 -24.44 5.51 -4.00
N TYR A 77 -24.26 4.75 -2.93
CA TYR A 77 -24.97 4.95 -1.66
C TYR A 77 -24.74 6.36 -1.10
N ASN A 78 -23.48 6.82 -1.05
CA ASN A 78 -23.19 8.15 -0.48
C ASN A 78 -23.67 9.30 -1.37
N ILE A 79 -23.72 9.14 -2.70
CA ILE A 79 -24.33 10.11 -3.60
C ILE A 79 -25.84 10.21 -3.34
N GLU A 80 -26.53 9.08 -3.17
CA GLU A 80 -27.97 9.04 -2.83
C GLU A 80 -28.25 9.67 -1.47
N MET A 81 -27.37 9.43 -0.47
CA MET A 81 -27.48 10.03 0.85
C MET A 81 -27.32 11.56 0.83
N ILE A 82 -26.43 12.09 -0.02
CA ILE A 82 -26.33 13.56 -0.21
C ILE A 82 -27.63 14.09 -0.80
N ALA A 83 -28.19 13.45 -1.83
CA ALA A 83 -29.42 13.88 -2.45
C ALA A 83 -30.60 13.89 -1.46
N LEU A 84 -30.70 12.83 -0.65
CA LEU A 84 -31.71 12.73 0.41
C LEU A 84 -31.54 13.83 1.49
N GLY A 85 -30.32 14.05 1.94
CA GLY A 85 -30.04 15.11 2.91
C GLY A 85 -30.32 16.51 2.38
N GLU A 86 -30.13 16.76 1.07
CA GLU A 86 -30.51 18.02 0.42
C GLU A 86 -32.05 18.17 0.34
N GLU A 87 -32.80 17.08 0.10
CA GLU A 87 -34.26 17.07 0.05
C GLU A 87 -34.89 17.29 1.44
N GLU A 88 -34.32 16.66 2.48
CA GLU A 88 -34.80 16.75 3.86
C GLU A 88 -34.19 17.92 4.66
N GLU A 89 -33.34 18.72 4.05
CA GLU A 89 -32.57 19.81 4.68
C GLU A 89 -31.74 19.35 5.88
N ASP A 90 -31.31 18.07 5.88
CA ASP A 90 -30.50 17.45 6.93
C ASP A 90 -29.00 17.59 6.64
N SER A 91 -28.38 18.58 7.28
CA SER A 91 -26.96 18.87 7.11
C SER A 91 -26.05 17.80 7.72
N GLU A 92 -26.50 17.00 8.69
CA GLU A 92 -25.69 15.96 9.33
C GLU A 92 -25.48 14.80 8.35
N ILE A 93 -26.54 14.36 7.69
CA ILE A 93 -26.46 13.32 6.64
C ILE A 93 -25.51 13.76 5.51
N ILE A 94 -25.65 15.01 5.04
CA ILE A 94 -24.77 15.52 3.98
C ILE A 94 -23.31 15.50 4.41
N ILE A 95 -22.97 15.99 5.62
CA ILE A 95 -21.60 16.02 6.12
C ILE A 95 -21.02 14.63 6.28
N GLU A 96 -21.80 13.67 6.75
CA GLU A 96 -21.37 12.27 6.92
C GLU A 96 -21.05 11.63 5.55
N ALA A 97 -21.95 11.78 4.58
CA ALA A 97 -21.76 11.26 3.23
C ALA A 97 -20.56 11.90 2.50
N GLU A 98 -20.35 13.22 2.64
CA GLU A 98 -19.19 13.92 2.09
C GLU A 98 -17.87 13.42 2.69
N LYS A 99 -17.83 13.12 3.99
CA LYS A 99 -16.66 12.50 4.66
C LYS A 99 -16.41 11.09 4.14
N ALA A 100 -17.48 10.31 3.96
CA ALA A 100 -17.39 8.96 3.41
C ALA A 100 -16.82 8.98 1.98
N ILE A 101 -17.30 9.87 1.09
CA ILE A 101 -16.75 10.04 -0.27
C ILE A 101 -15.28 10.45 -0.22
N SER A 102 -14.89 11.33 0.71
CA SER A 102 -13.49 11.75 0.86
C SER A 102 -12.57 10.60 1.29
N LEU A 103 -13.07 9.69 2.12
CA LEU A 103 -12.35 8.48 2.51
C LEU A 103 -12.30 7.47 1.35
N LEU A 104 -13.41 7.31 0.65
CA LEU A 104 -13.55 6.42 -0.50
C LEU A 104 -12.58 6.79 -1.62
N ALA A 105 -12.39 8.10 -1.89
CA ALA A 105 -11.42 8.59 -2.86
C ALA A 105 -9.99 8.17 -2.52
N LYS A 106 -9.61 8.19 -1.24
CA LYS A 106 -8.29 7.71 -0.79
C LYS A 106 -8.15 6.20 -0.96
N THR A 107 -9.20 5.46 -0.66
CA THR A 107 -9.24 4.00 -0.83
C THR A 107 -9.13 3.61 -2.30
N ALA A 108 -9.89 4.27 -3.18
CA ALA A 108 -9.86 4.04 -4.62
C ALA A 108 -8.46 4.34 -5.20
N ALA A 109 -7.84 5.46 -4.84
CA ALA A 109 -6.48 5.80 -5.25
C ALA A 109 -5.44 4.77 -4.76
N SER A 110 -5.58 4.26 -3.53
CA SER A 110 -4.71 3.18 -3.02
C SER A 110 -4.86 1.90 -3.82
N LYS A 111 -6.10 1.51 -4.16
CA LYS A 111 -6.38 0.32 -4.99
C LYS A 111 -5.88 0.47 -6.42
N GLU A 112 -5.97 1.66 -6.99
CA GLU A 112 -5.38 1.98 -8.29
C GLU A 112 -3.86 1.78 -8.29
N LEU A 113 -3.15 2.28 -7.26
CA LEU A 113 -1.72 2.06 -7.10
C LEU A 113 -1.38 0.57 -6.92
N GLU A 114 -2.14 -0.16 -6.10
CA GLU A 114 -1.96 -1.62 -5.96
C GLU A 114 -2.08 -2.35 -7.32
N ALA A 115 -3.03 -1.94 -8.16
CA ALA A 115 -3.24 -2.55 -9.47
C ALA A 115 -2.10 -2.29 -10.47
N LEU A 116 -1.24 -1.31 -10.19
CA LEU A 116 -0.01 -1.06 -10.96
C LEU A 116 1.15 -2.00 -10.55
N LEU A 117 1.06 -2.63 -9.38
CA LEU A 117 2.04 -3.59 -8.88
C LEU A 117 1.75 -4.97 -9.49
N ASN A 118 2.05 -5.14 -10.76
CA ASN A 118 1.76 -6.35 -11.55
C ASN A 118 3.01 -7.05 -12.10
N GLY A 119 4.20 -6.69 -11.62
CA GLY A 119 5.44 -7.38 -11.93
C GLY A 119 5.47 -8.77 -11.28
N GLU A 120 6.17 -9.72 -11.90
CA GLU A 120 6.26 -11.11 -11.45
C GLU A 120 6.71 -11.23 -9.97
N ALA A 121 7.62 -10.36 -9.54
CA ALA A 121 8.14 -10.34 -8.16
C ALA A 121 7.32 -9.46 -7.20
N ASP A 122 6.40 -8.61 -7.69
CA ASP A 122 5.75 -7.60 -6.87
C ASP A 122 4.93 -8.17 -5.72
N ALA A 123 4.36 -9.35 -5.90
CA ALA A 123 3.55 -10.04 -4.90
C ALA A 123 4.36 -10.67 -3.75
N ASN A 124 5.69 -10.69 -3.85
CA ASN A 124 6.57 -11.37 -2.89
C ASN A 124 6.78 -10.55 -1.61
N ASP A 125 7.20 -11.29 -0.57
CA ASP A 125 7.87 -10.72 0.60
C ASP A 125 9.21 -10.07 0.20
N THR A 126 9.74 -9.19 1.04
CA THR A 126 11.00 -8.51 0.76
C THR A 126 11.90 -8.40 1.99
N PHE A 127 13.19 -8.21 1.73
CA PHE A 127 14.14 -7.75 2.74
C PHE A 127 14.39 -6.26 2.53
N LEU A 128 14.28 -5.49 3.61
CA LEU A 128 14.65 -4.09 3.68
C LEU A 128 15.97 -3.98 4.42
N GLU A 129 17.01 -3.56 3.71
CA GLU A 129 18.33 -3.31 4.27
C GLU A 129 18.61 -1.83 4.27
N ILE A 130 19.09 -1.30 5.40
CA ILE A 130 19.44 0.10 5.56
C ILE A 130 20.90 0.15 6.07
N HIS A 131 21.76 0.84 5.34
CA HIS A 131 23.16 1.03 5.68
C HIS A 131 23.49 2.50 5.83
N ALA A 132 24.00 2.90 7.00
CA ALA A 132 24.52 4.23 7.20
C ALA A 132 25.70 4.49 6.25
N GLY A 133 25.63 5.59 5.49
CA GLY A 133 26.66 5.99 4.54
C GLY A 133 27.61 7.06 5.12
N ALA A 134 28.04 7.97 4.26
CA ALA A 134 28.91 9.08 4.68
C ALA A 134 28.19 10.03 5.65
N GLY A 135 28.83 10.40 6.76
CA GLY A 135 28.30 11.33 7.75
C GLY A 135 28.53 10.92 9.22
N GLY A 136 29.25 9.80 9.48
CA GLY A 136 29.55 9.36 10.84
C GLY A 136 28.32 9.15 11.71
N THR A 137 28.32 9.65 12.94
CA THR A 137 27.20 9.56 13.90
C THR A 137 25.89 10.09 13.33
N GLU A 138 25.92 11.16 12.54
CA GLU A 138 24.76 11.75 11.90
C GLU A 138 24.10 10.79 10.88
N SER A 139 24.88 10.03 10.10
CA SER A 139 24.35 9.04 9.18
C SER A 139 23.75 7.83 9.88
N CYS A 140 24.31 7.42 11.03
CA CYS A 140 23.76 6.36 11.86
C CYS A 140 22.42 6.77 12.48
N ASP A 141 22.29 8.02 12.96
CA ASP A 141 21.02 8.54 13.45
C ASP A 141 19.98 8.65 12.34
N TRP A 142 20.39 9.09 11.13
CA TRP A 142 19.52 9.10 9.97
C TRP A 142 19.03 7.71 9.62
N ALA A 143 19.88 6.69 9.65
CA ALA A 143 19.49 5.30 9.41
C ALA A 143 18.44 4.81 10.43
N ALA A 144 18.58 5.16 11.71
CA ALA A 144 17.58 4.85 12.74
C ALA A 144 16.23 5.56 12.47
N MET A 145 16.27 6.82 12.02
CA MET A 145 15.05 7.57 11.68
C MET A 145 14.32 6.93 10.48
N LEU A 146 15.06 6.56 9.43
CA LEU A 146 14.50 5.93 8.23
C LEU A 146 13.94 4.54 8.56
N ALA A 147 14.67 3.72 9.31
CA ALA A 147 14.20 2.43 9.80
C ALA A 147 12.86 2.57 10.54
N ARG A 148 12.76 3.52 11.46
CA ARG A 148 11.52 3.82 12.19
C ARG A 148 10.39 4.25 11.26
N MET A 149 10.68 5.01 10.21
CA MET A 149 9.66 5.42 9.21
C MET A 149 9.09 4.20 8.49
N TYR A 150 9.93 3.31 7.99
CA TYR A 150 9.48 2.10 7.30
C TYR A 150 8.76 1.11 8.24
N LEU A 151 9.24 0.95 9.48
CA LEU A 151 8.55 0.13 10.47
C LEU A 151 7.13 0.62 10.75
N ARG A 152 6.96 1.94 10.91
CA ARG A 152 5.63 2.54 11.12
C ARG A 152 4.73 2.40 9.90
N TRP A 153 5.29 2.57 8.71
CA TRP A 153 4.56 2.35 7.47
C TRP A 153 4.09 0.89 7.37
N ALA A 154 4.98 -0.06 7.58
CA ALA A 154 4.66 -1.47 7.49
C ALA A 154 3.62 -1.90 8.53
N GLN A 155 3.72 -1.42 9.78
CA GLN A 155 2.70 -1.64 10.82
C GLN A 155 1.34 -1.07 10.43
N LYS A 156 1.30 0.16 9.88
CA LYS A 156 0.06 0.81 9.44
C LYS A 156 -0.59 0.06 8.27
N THR A 157 0.21 -0.53 7.41
CA THR A 157 -0.25 -1.32 6.24
C THR A 157 -0.64 -2.75 6.64
N GLY A 158 -0.31 -3.20 7.86
CA GLY A 158 -0.63 -4.54 8.35
C GLY A 158 0.39 -5.60 7.94
N TYR A 159 1.60 -5.19 7.55
CA TYR A 159 2.68 -6.13 7.23
C TYR A 159 3.28 -6.75 8.48
N ASN A 160 3.72 -8.02 8.36
CA ASN A 160 4.54 -8.65 9.37
C ASN A 160 6.01 -8.25 9.19
N ILE A 161 6.69 -7.92 10.30
CA ILE A 161 8.05 -7.41 10.28
C ILE A 161 8.90 -8.23 11.23
N ASP A 162 9.95 -8.86 10.69
CA ASP A 162 10.91 -9.65 11.45
C ASP A 162 12.29 -9.01 11.34
N LEU A 163 12.86 -8.62 12.48
CA LEU A 163 14.25 -8.16 12.56
C LEU A 163 15.18 -9.34 12.29
N GLN A 164 16.01 -9.25 11.27
CA GLN A 164 16.98 -10.28 10.92
C GLN A 164 18.36 -9.99 11.50
N SER A 165 18.80 -8.75 11.38
CA SER A 165 20.09 -8.31 11.92
C SER A 165 20.09 -6.82 12.21
N GLU A 166 20.83 -6.40 13.20
CA GLU A 166 21.06 -5.00 13.52
C GLU A 166 22.48 -4.82 14.03
N THR A 167 23.16 -3.81 13.52
CA THR A 167 24.45 -3.35 13.99
C THR A 167 24.28 -1.92 14.50
N PRO A 168 24.47 -1.66 15.80
CA PRO A 168 24.35 -0.31 16.35
C PRO A 168 25.48 0.58 15.84
N GLY A 169 25.22 1.90 15.81
CA GLY A 169 26.25 2.91 15.60
C GLY A 169 27.19 2.99 16.83
N GLU A 170 28.40 3.50 16.64
CA GLU A 170 29.39 3.60 17.73
C GLU A 170 28.95 4.55 18.84
N GLU A 171 28.36 5.68 18.51
CA GLU A 171 27.92 6.71 19.47
C GLU A 171 26.37 6.81 19.53
N ALA A 172 25.70 6.69 18.40
CA ALA A 172 24.25 6.79 18.32
C ALA A 172 23.73 6.13 17.03
N GLY A 173 22.43 5.81 17.01
CA GLY A 173 21.74 5.32 15.85
C GLY A 173 22.11 3.90 15.43
N ILE A 174 21.93 3.58 14.16
CA ILE A 174 22.11 2.25 13.58
C ILE A 174 23.12 2.35 12.44
N LYS A 175 24.14 1.48 12.44
CA LYS A 175 25.09 1.34 11.34
C LYS A 175 24.51 0.56 10.18
N SER A 176 23.84 -0.54 10.47
CA SER A 176 23.11 -1.33 9.50
C SER A 176 21.96 -2.08 10.16
N VAL A 177 20.87 -2.29 9.41
CA VAL A 177 19.75 -3.10 9.87
C VAL A 177 19.10 -3.79 8.68
N THR A 178 18.65 -5.02 8.90
CA THR A 178 17.91 -5.83 7.92
C THR A 178 16.60 -6.29 8.54
N TYR A 179 15.50 -5.97 7.90
CA TYR A 179 14.16 -6.47 8.22
C TYR A 179 13.65 -7.37 7.11
N LYS A 180 13.00 -8.48 7.46
CA LYS A 180 12.11 -9.20 6.56
C LYS A 180 10.72 -8.60 6.71
N ILE A 181 10.12 -8.17 5.61
CA ILE A 181 8.77 -7.60 5.54
C ILE A 181 7.91 -8.54 4.72
N SER A 182 6.90 -9.12 5.38
CA SER A 182 6.02 -10.13 4.78
C SER A 182 4.59 -9.60 4.68
N GLY A 183 4.02 -9.76 3.49
CA GLY A 183 2.66 -9.37 3.18
C GLY A 183 2.44 -9.10 1.70
N ARG A 184 1.19 -8.92 1.31
CA ARG A 184 0.82 -8.74 -0.10
C ARG A 184 1.52 -7.53 -0.71
N ASN A 185 2.22 -7.74 -1.82
CA ASN A 185 2.93 -6.72 -2.59
C ASN A 185 4.02 -5.98 -1.79
N ALA A 186 4.58 -6.58 -0.75
CA ALA A 186 5.62 -5.93 0.06
C ALA A 186 6.84 -5.53 -0.79
N TYR A 187 7.32 -6.43 -1.67
CA TYR A 187 8.39 -6.12 -2.60
C TYR A 187 7.99 -5.03 -3.60
N GLY A 188 6.78 -5.13 -4.16
CA GLY A 188 6.28 -4.19 -5.16
C GLY A 188 6.29 -2.74 -4.66
N TRP A 189 5.89 -2.52 -3.40
CA TRP A 189 5.93 -1.19 -2.77
C TRP A 189 7.33 -0.69 -2.48
N LEU A 190 8.23 -1.58 -2.03
CA LEU A 190 9.54 -1.19 -1.52
C LEU A 190 10.63 -1.17 -2.60
N LYS A 191 10.44 -1.85 -3.74
CA LYS A 191 11.44 -1.90 -4.82
C LYS A 191 11.86 -0.52 -5.35
N SER A 192 10.95 0.46 -5.33
CA SER A 192 11.21 1.82 -5.79
C SER A 192 11.96 2.68 -4.77
N GLU A 193 12.05 2.22 -3.51
CA GLU A 193 12.78 2.90 -2.45
C GLU A 193 14.29 2.57 -2.43
N SER A 194 14.72 1.60 -3.28
CA SER A 194 16.13 1.24 -3.39
C SER A 194 16.96 2.41 -3.93
N GLY A 195 17.99 2.81 -3.18
CA GLY A 195 18.86 3.88 -3.59
C GLY A 195 19.48 4.66 -2.42
N VAL A 196 19.99 5.86 -2.71
CA VAL A 196 20.62 6.72 -1.72
C VAL A 196 19.63 7.74 -1.18
N HIS A 197 19.39 7.69 0.13
CA HIS A 197 18.55 8.62 0.86
C HIS A 197 19.39 9.73 1.48
N ARG A 198 18.95 10.97 1.29
CA ARG A 198 19.65 12.16 1.74
C ARG A 198 18.87 12.88 2.83
N LEU A 199 19.52 13.17 3.96
CA LEU A 199 19.00 14.06 4.99
C LEU A 199 19.83 15.35 5.03
N VAL A 200 19.14 16.49 5.13
CA VAL A 200 19.76 17.80 5.35
C VAL A 200 19.06 18.45 6.52
N ARG A 201 19.78 18.62 7.64
CA ARG A 201 19.27 19.26 8.84
C ARG A 201 20.38 19.96 9.63
N ILE A 202 20.00 20.73 10.63
CA ILE A 202 20.94 21.17 11.69
C ILE A 202 21.20 19.94 12.55
N SER A 203 22.50 19.55 12.68
CA SER A 203 22.88 18.34 13.42
C SER A 203 22.68 18.54 14.93
N PRO A 204 22.00 17.61 15.62
CA PRO A 204 21.97 17.63 17.09
C PRO A 204 23.28 17.20 17.73
N PHE A 205 24.23 16.67 16.97
CA PHE A 205 25.55 16.23 17.41
C PHE A 205 26.65 17.29 17.19
N ASP A 206 26.34 18.40 16.51
CA ASP A 206 27.26 19.50 16.28
C ASP A 206 26.95 20.68 17.21
N SER A 207 27.86 20.95 18.16
CA SER A 207 27.74 22.07 19.07
C SER A 207 27.70 23.45 18.38
N SER A 208 28.20 23.53 17.13
CA SER A 208 28.18 24.74 16.31
C SER A 208 26.83 24.99 15.63
N ALA A 209 25.87 24.09 15.77
CA ALA A 209 24.54 24.13 15.15
C ALA A 209 24.59 24.34 13.61
N LYS A 210 25.60 23.76 12.95
CA LYS A 210 25.75 23.84 11.50
C LYS A 210 24.82 22.87 10.78
N ARG A 211 24.48 23.23 9.55
CA ARG A 211 23.72 22.38 8.66
C ARG A 211 24.60 21.28 8.09
N HIS A 212 24.21 20.04 8.32
CA HIS A 212 24.89 18.85 7.83
C HIS A 212 24.06 18.14 6.76
N THR A 213 24.77 17.39 5.91
CA THR A 213 24.16 16.50 4.93
C THR A 213 24.68 15.09 5.18
N SER A 214 23.74 14.14 5.33
CA SER A 214 24.04 12.74 5.58
C SER A 214 23.40 11.87 4.54
N PHE A 215 24.01 10.76 4.23
CA PHE A 215 23.55 9.79 3.24
C PHE A 215 23.46 8.40 3.87
N LEU A 216 22.53 7.60 3.35
CA LEU A 216 22.41 6.19 3.62
C LEU A 216 21.88 5.47 2.37
N SER A 217 21.98 4.15 2.34
CA SER A 217 21.42 3.29 1.30
C SER A 217 20.67 2.12 1.90
#